data_8fc339392289cab775b4c2619e220829
#
_entry.id   8fc339392289cab775b4c2619e220829
#
_cell.length_a   1.000
_cell.length_b   1.000
_cell.length_c   1.000
_cell.angle_alpha   90.00
_cell.angle_beta   90.00
_cell.angle_gamma   90.00
#
_symmetry.space_group_name_H-M   'P 1'
#
loop_
_entity.id
_entity.type
_entity.pdbx_description
1 polymer ?
#
loop_
_entity_poly.entity_id
_entity_poly.type
_entity_poly.pdbx_seq_one_letter_code
_entity_poly.pdbx_strand_id
1 'polypeptide(L)'
;MEKAEKFLRLKTLLTQIAPGNSLEAVSRPHAEAIDREGFESLGPDNVGATESGLQKLAEDRVQEITPNEMFGLEAIVLPRNRPVAFVRGNSYDDLDGPWVSLNDNVVKRRIASLLPLIGRVEVPSSPILPYAGTGFVVGQGLIATNRHVAQIFAQGLGLTIRYRAGDAAIDFKRQVDAPDDERTAYLSVRAVEMIHPYWDMALLRVDGLPTDRMLRLSVKSPEELFDHNVVVIGYPARDERNDVALQDRIFNRTYNVKRLQPGVIRTRAKVPSFENIVNALTHDASTLGGNSGSAVIDVDTGEVVALHFAGEYLKGNYAVPMYELARDSHVASRLNFDGTLPPTNDWAPAWRSVEGTGDSADATTLPQAEEAVVVDPDYGNRPGYDPSFLETIEVPLPRVSEAMEQDTARVRSDAQKNGDPFELAYYHYSVYMNKRRRTAWFSAANVDGDHRPDIGKRRGDRWYTDPRIL
;
A
#
# COMPACT_ATOMS: atom_id res chain seq x y z
N MET A 1 -16.25 -17.53 9.86
CA MET A 1 -16.13 -16.20 10.52
C MET A 1 -15.88 -15.12 9.48
N GLU A 2 -14.81 -15.22 8.70
CA GLU A 2 -14.37 -14.21 7.72
C GLU A 2 -15.43 -13.80 6.67
N LYS A 3 -16.12 -14.77 6.08
CA LYS A 3 -17.15 -14.51 5.05
C LYS A 3 -18.37 -13.79 5.64
N ALA A 4 -18.82 -14.17 6.82
CA ALA A 4 -19.98 -13.56 7.49
C ALA A 4 -19.72 -12.08 7.90
N GLU A 5 -18.51 -11.76 8.37
CA GLU A 5 -18.09 -10.42 8.74
C GLU A 5 -18.02 -9.48 7.52
N LYS A 6 -17.49 -9.99 6.40
CA LYS A 6 -17.47 -9.27 5.12
C LYS A 6 -18.88 -8.91 4.64
N PHE A 7 -19.82 -9.84 4.75
CA PHE A 7 -21.22 -9.61 4.37
C PHE A 7 -21.94 -8.62 5.28
N LEU A 8 -21.73 -8.72 6.58
CA LEU A 8 -22.34 -7.78 7.54
C LEU A 8 -21.89 -6.35 7.24
N ARG A 9 -20.60 -6.17 6.93
CA ARG A 9 -20.04 -4.88 6.55
C ARG A 9 -20.64 -4.38 5.22
N LEU A 10 -20.71 -5.24 4.21
CA LEU A 10 -21.29 -4.88 2.92
C LEU A 10 -22.77 -4.48 3.06
N LYS A 11 -23.52 -5.21 3.88
CA LYS A 11 -24.92 -4.90 4.22
C LYS A 11 -25.06 -3.52 4.87
N THR A 12 -24.17 -3.21 5.83
CA THR A 12 -24.14 -1.90 6.49
C THR A 12 -23.86 -0.78 5.49
N LEU A 13 -22.86 -0.95 4.62
CA LEU A 13 -22.52 0.04 3.60
C LEU A 13 -23.63 0.25 2.57
N LEU A 14 -24.29 -0.82 2.12
CA LEU A 14 -25.45 -0.75 1.23
C LEU A 14 -26.61 0.00 1.86
N THR A 15 -26.89 -0.25 3.15
CA THR A 15 -27.94 0.46 3.88
C THR A 15 -27.67 1.96 3.93
N GLN A 16 -26.41 2.39 4.02
CA GLN A 16 -26.03 3.81 4.06
C GLN A 16 -26.28 4.54 2.72
N ILE A 17 -26.19 3.84 1.58
CA ILE A 17 -26.44 4.43 0.25
C ILE A 17 -27.86 4.20 -0.27
N ALA A 18 -28.62 3.33 0.39
CA ALA A 18 -29.99 3.00 -0.01
C ALA A 18 -30.95 4.16 0.29
N PRO A 19 -31.88 4.51 -0.62
CA PRO A 19 -32.89 5.49 -0.35
C PRO A 19 -33.70 5.15 0.92
N GLY A 20 -33.79 6.10 1.86
CA GLY A 20 -34.46 5.88 3.14
C GLY A 20 -33.78 4.87 4.07
N ASN A 21 -32.49 4.57 3.86
CA ASN A 21 -31.73 3.58 4.62
C ASN A 21 -32.35 2.18 4.67
N SER A 22 -33.13 1.80 3.64
CA SER A 22 -33.80 0.50 3.56
C SER A 22 -33.21 -0.35 2.44
N LEU A 23 -32.71 -1.54 2.77
CA LEU A 23 -32.25 -2.53 1.78
C LEU A 23 -33.37 -3.02 0.88
N GLU A 24 -34.61 -3.00 1.36
CA GLU A 24 -35.80 -3.35 0.53
C GLU A 24 -36.02 -2.36 -0.64
N ALA A 25 -35.61 -1.10 -0.46
CA ALA A 25 -35.65 -0.11 -1.55
C ALA A 25 -34.58 -0.40 -2.62
N VAL A 26 -33.50 -1.08 -2.27
CA VAL A 26 -32.46 -1.49 -3.19
C VAL A 26 -32.80 -2.78 -3.92
N SER A 27 -33.59 -3.67 -3.30
CA SER A 27 -33.99 -4.96 -3.85
C SER A 27 -35.10 -4.89 -4.89
N ARG A 28 -35.74 -3.72 -5.07
CA ARG A 28 -36.72 -3.51 -6.12
C ARG A 28 -36.07 -3.26 -7.48
N PRO A 29 -36.66 -3.69 -8.62
CA PRO A 29 -36.04 -3.56 -9.95
C PRO A 29 -35.88 -2.12 -10.46
N HIS A 30 -35.84 -1.13 -9.58
CA HIS A 30 -35.56 0.25 -9.91
C HIS A 30 -34.10 0.56 -9.65
N ALA A 31 -33.23 -0.09 -10.42
CA ALA A 31 -31.79 0.20 -10.50
C ALA A 31 -31.46 1.70 -10.78
N GLU A 32 -32.45 2.47 -11.19
CA GLU A 32 -32.34 3.92 -11.43
C GLU A 32 -31.97 4.74 -10.19
N ALA A 33 -32.15 4.18 -8.98
CA ALA A 33 -31.81 4.88 -7.72
C ALA A 33 -30.39 4.67 -7.25
N ILE A 34 -29.65 3.67 -7.79
CA ILE A 34 -28.34 3.28 -7.23
C ILE A 34 -27.15 3.69 -8.10
N ASP A 35 -27.27 4.35 -9.17
CA ASP A 35 -26.16 4.68 -10.07
C ASP A 35 -26.19 3.92 -11.41
N ARG A 36 -26.95 4.47 -12.32
CA ARG A 36 -27.11 3.94 -13.66
C ARG A 36 -25.77 3.87 -14.41
N GLU A 37 -24.91 4.89 -14.28
CA GLU A 37 -23.58 4.89 -14.89
C GLU A 37 -22.68 3.81 -14.29
N GLY A 38 -22.80 3.58 -12.99
CA GLY A 38 -22.10 2.52 -12.27
C GLY A 38 -22.47 1.13 -12.74
N PHE A 39 -23.75 0.87 -12.92
CA PHE A 39 -24.27 -0.41 -13.43
C PHE A 39 -23.88 -0.64 -14.91
N GLU A 40 -24.06 0.35 -15.75
CA GLU A 40 -23.70 0.26 -17.17
C GLU A 40 -22.21 0.01 -17.41
N SER A 41 -21.35 0.51 -16.52
CA SER A 41 -19.90 0.30 -16.61
C SER A 41 -19.43 -1.13 -16.23
N LEU A 42 -20.28 -1.91 -15.54
CA LEU A 42 -19.98 -3.30 -15.16
C LEU A 42 -20.08 -4.31 -16.31
N GLY A 43 -20.74 -3.92 -17.42
CA GLY A 43 -21.09 -4.82 -18.50
C GLY A 43 -22.30 -5.70 -18.20
N PRO A 44 -23.00 -6.18 -19.26
CA PRO A 44 -24.30 -6.83 -19.11
C PRO A 44 -24.30 -8.12 -18.25
N ASP A 45 -23.21 -8.87 -18.25
CA ASP A 45 -23.12 -10.12 -17.48
C ASP A 45 -23.00 -9.86 -15.96
N ASN A 46 -22.41 -8.75 -15.57
CA ASN A 46 -22.23 -8.38 -14.16
C ASN A 46 -23.44 -7.63 -13.59
N VAL A 47 -24.26 -6.98 -14.42
CA VAL A 47 -25.49 -6.30 -13.97
C VAL A 47 -26.47 -7.31 -13.35
N GLY A 48 -26.75 -8.41 -14.06
CA GLY A 48 -27.62 -9.46 -13.56
C GLY A 48 -27.11 -10.15 -12.29
N ALA A 49 -25.78 -10.37 -12.22
CA ALA A 49 -25.14 -10.91 -11.02
C ALA A 49 -25.28 -9.95 -9.82
N THR A 50 -25.13 -8.64 -10.06
CA THR A 50 -25.27 -7.63 -9.02
C THR A 50 -26.68 -7.54 -8.47
N GLU A 51 -27.69 -7.54 -9.34
CA GLU A 51 -29.11 -7.54 -8.95
C GLU A 51 -29.47 -8.80 -8.13
N SER A 52 -29.01 -9.96 -8.57
CA SER A 52 -29.16 -11.22 -7.82
C SER A 52 -28.50 -11.15 -6.45
N GLY A 53 -27.28 -10.61 -6.37
CA GLY A 53 -26.56 -10.41 -5.11
C GLY A 53 -27.27 -9.46 -4.15
N LEU A 54 -27.81 -8.34 -4.65
CA LEU A 54 -28.62 -7.38 -3.88
C LEU A 54 -29.87 -8.04 -3.30
N GLN A 55 -30.58 -8.82 -4.13
CA GLN A 55 -31.76 -9.54 -3.69
C GLN A 55 -31.44 -10.55 -2.58
N LYS A 56 -30.41 -11.37 -2.77
CA LYS A 56 -29.95 -12.35 -1.75
C LYS A 56 -29.56 -11.68 -0.44
N LEU A 57 -28.90 -10.52 -0.54
CA LEU A 57 -28.49 -9.76 0.64
C LEU A 57 -29.69 -9.18 1.41
N ALA A 58 -30.72 -8.68 0.69
CA ALA A 58 -31.95 -8.17 1.28
C ALA A 58 -32.77 -9.28 1.95
N GLU A 59 -32.77 -10.48 1.37
CA GLU A 59 -33.45 -11.67 1.88
C GLU A 59 -32.63 -12.44 2.94
N ASP A 60 -31.47 -11.91 3.39
CA ASP A 60 -30.56 -12.53 4.35
C ASP A 60 -29.94 -13.87 3.89
N ARG A 61 -29.98 -14.16 2.58
CA ARG A 61 -29.43 -15.36 1.95
C ARG A 61 -27.94 -15.19 1.60
N VAL A 62 -27.17 -14.67 2.52
CA VAL A 62 -25.74 -14.30 2.32
C VAL A 62 -24.85 -15.50 1.97
N GLN A 63 -25.22 -16.71 2.39
CA GLN A 63 -24.45 -17.92 2.08
C GLN A 63 -24.53 -18.33 0.60
N GLU A 64 -25.57 -17.88 -0.09
CA GLU A 64 -25.83 -18.19 -1.50
C GLU A 64 -25.19 -17.18 -2.46
N ILE A 65 -24.58 -16.12 -1.94
CA ILE A 65 -23.91 -15.10 -2.77
C ILE A 65 -22.66 -15.69 -3.38
N THR A 66 -22.61 -15.68 -4.70
CA THR A 66 -21.48 -16.14 -5.50
C THR A 66 -20.35 -15.11 -5.55
N PRO A 67 -19.11 -15.48 -5.96
CA PRO A 67 -18.01 -14.54 -6.14
C PRO A 67 -18.34 -13.39 -7.12
N ASN A 68 -19.06 -13.66 -8.23
CA ASN A 68 -19.44 -12.64 -9.20
C ASN A 68 -20.49 -11.67 -8.66
N GLU A 69 -21.48 -12.17 -7.90
CA GLU A 69 -22.46 -11.34 -7.22
C GLU A 69 -21.79 -10.46 -6.16
N MET A 70 -20.82 -11.02 -5.42
CA MET A 70 -20.04 -10.27 -4.46
C MET A 70 -19.25 -9.14 -5.12
N PHE A 71 -18.58 -9.42 -6.24
CA PHE A 71 -17.85 -8.41 -7.01
C PHE A 71 -18.75 -7.25 -7.43
N GLY A 72 -19.93 -7.56 -7.95
CA GLY A 72 -20.91 -6.54 -8.35
C GLY A 72 -21.39 -5.69 -7.18
N LEU A 73 -21.67 -6.29 -6.02
CA LEU A 73 -22.03 -5.57 -4.80
C LEU A 73 -20.92 -4.63 -4.32
N GLU A 74 -19.68 -5.09 -4.31
CA GLU A 74 -18.51 -4.30 -3.95
C GLU A 74 -18.29 -3.12 -4.90
N ALA A 75 -18.45 -3.37 -6.20
CA ALA A 75 -18.25 -2.37 -7.24
C ALA A 75 -19.25 -1.21 -7.17
N ILE A 76 -20.43 -1.40 -6.58
CA ILE A 76 -21.42 -0.33 -6.36
C ILE A 76 -21.16 0.40 -5.05
N VAL A 77 -20.88 -0.36 -3.99
CA VAL A 77 -20.83 0.16 -2.62
C VAL A 77 -19.60 1.02 -2.36
N LEU A 78 -18.43 0.54 -2.79
CA LEU A 78 -17.16 1.16 -2.42
C LEU A 78 -16.95 2.56 -3.02
N PRO A 79 -17.21 2.82 -4.32
CA PRO A 79 -16.99 4.15 -4.88
C PRO A 79 -17.86 5.24 -4.22
N ARG A 80 -19.08 4.91 -3.81
CA ARG A 80 -19.98 5.87 -3.14
C ARG A 80 -19.72 6.03 -1.66
N ASN A 81 -19.48 4.92 -0.96
CA ASN A 81 -19.30 4.95 0.50
C ASN A 81 -17.88 5.28 0.92
N ARG A 82 -16.89 4.94 0.10
CA ARG A 82 -15.47 5.17 0.36
C ARG A 82 -14.79 5.70 -0.90
N PRO A 83 -15.23 6.89 -1.38
CA PRO A 83 -14.68 7.51 -2.57
C PRO A 83 -13.21 7.88 -2.38
N VAL A 84 -12.52 8.12 -3.49
CA VAL A 84 -11.14 8.56 -3.50
C VAL A 84 -11.06 9.86 -4.30
N ALA A 85 -11.03 11.01 -3.61
CA ALA A 85 -10.97 12.31 -4.24
C ALA A 85 -9.58 12.64 -4.78
N PHE A 86 -9.52 13.37 -5.89
CA PHE A 86 -8.28 13.98 -6.36
C PHE A 86 -7.91 15.17 -5.49
N VAL A 87 -6.61 15.31 -5.23
CA VAL A 87 -6.04 16.54 -4.67
C VAL A 87 -5.48 17.36 -5.81
N ARG A 88 -5.91 18.62 -5.91
CA ARG A 88 -5.51 19.58 -6.95
C ARG A 88 -5.07 20.89 -6.30
N GLY A 89 -3.83 21.28 -6.52
CA GLY A 89 -3.27 22.45 -5.85
C GLY A 89 -3.39 22.35 -4.33
N ASN A 90 -4.04 23.32 -3.72
CA ASN A 90 -4.28 23.35 -2.26
C ASN A 90 -5.73 22.96 -1.91
N SER A 91 -6.38 22.13 -2.70
CA SER A 91 -7.75 21.68 -2.45
C SER A 91 -7.96 20.24 -2.91
N TYR A 92 -9.17 19.74 -2.80
CA TYR A 92 -9.60 18.44 -3.30
C TYR A 92 -10.96 18.56 -3.98
N ASP A 93 -11.24 17.60 -4.88
CA ASP A 93 -12.52 17.55 -5.60
C ASP A 93 -13.68 17.32 -4.62
N ASP A 94 -14.85 17.87 -4.96
CA ASP A 94 -16.05 17.69 -4.16
C ASP A 94 -16.46 16.21 -4.07
N LEU A 95 -17.03 15.87 -2.94
CA LEU A 95 -17.44 14.51 -2.62
C LEU A 95 -18.98 14.44 -2.52
N ASP A 96 -19.53 13.32 -2.94
CA ASP A 96 -20.95 13.05 -2.92
C ASP A 96 -21.34 12.09 -1.77
N GLY A 97 -22.65 11.83 -1.65
CA GLY A 97 -23.23 10.85 -0.73
C GLY A 97 -22.95 11.18 0.73
N PRO A 98 -22.49 10.20 1.53
CA PRO A 98 -22.31 10.41 2.97
C PRO A 98 -21.17 11.41 3.31
N TRP A 99 -20.38 11.82 2.31
CA TRP A 99 -19.19 12.68 2.49
C TRP A 99 -19.40 14.12 2.05
N VAL A 100 -20.63 14.51 1.70
CA VAL A 100 -20.96 15.88 1.26
C VAL A 100 -20.58 16.95 2.30
N SER A 101 -20.55 16.59 3.59
CA SER A 101 -20.07 17.47 4.67
C SER A 101 -18.59 17.91 4.52
N LEU A 102 -17.79 17.13 3.82
CA LEU A 102 -16.40 17.51 3.49
C LEU A 102 -16.32 18.68 2.50
N ASN A 103 -17.41 18.98 1.80
CA ASN A 103 -17.49 20.14 0.89
C ASN A 103 -17.85 21.44 1.63
N ASP A 104 -18.26 21.37 2.91
CA ASP A 104 -18.48 22.56 3.72
C ASP A 104 -17.22 23.43 3.75
N ASN A 105 -17.41 24.74 3.58
CA ASN A 105 -16.31 25.67 3.44
C ASN A 105 -15.35 25.71 4.64
N VAL A 106 -15.83 25.43 5.84
CA VAL A 106 -14.98 25.42 7.06
C VAL A 106 -14.17 24.14 7.09
N VAL A 107 -14.84 22.99 6.88
CA VAL A 107 -14.20 21.67 6.84
C VAL A 107 -13.20 21.60 5.69
N LYS A 108 -13.62 22.01 4.48
CA LYS A 108 -12.77 22.00 3.29
C LYS A 108 -11.50 22.82 3.47
N ARG A 109 -11.61 24.05 4.01
CA ARG A 109 -10.43 24.89 4.29
C ARG A 109 -9.53 24.28 5.35
N ARG A 110 -10.10 23.68 6.40
CA ARG A 110 -9.33 22.98 7.44
C ARG A 110 -8.49 21.88 6.81
N ILE A 111 -9.10 20.93 6.11
CA ILE A 111 -8.42 19.79 5.51
C ILE A 111 -7.44 20.24 4.41
N ALA A 112 -7.86 21.19 3.56
CA ALA A 112 -7.03 21.72 2.49
C ALA A 112 -5.73 22.36 3.00
N SER A 113 -5.74 23.00 4.17
CA SER A 113 -4.56 23.59 4.79
C SER A 113 -3.48 22.56 5.18
N LEU A 114 -3.87 21.28 5.33
CA LEU A 114 -2.98 20.18 5.71
C LEU A 114 -2.32 19.48 4.51
N LEU A 115 -2.93 19.58 3.32
CA LEU A 115 -2.46 18.90 2.10
C LEU A 115 -0.98 19.20 1.74
N PRO A 116 -0.48 20.44 1.89
CA PRO A 116 0.93 20.73 1.60
C PRO A 116 1.94 20.10 2.57
N LEU A 117 1.47 19.57 3.70
CA LEU A 117 2.32 18.95 4.73
C LEU A 117 2.42 17.42 4.59
N ILE A 118 1.83 16.85 3.56
CA ILE A 118 1.84 15.42 3.28
C ILE A 118 2.54 15.18 1.95
N GLY A 119 3.61 14.39 1.95
CA GLY A 119 4.47 14.14 0.81
C GLY A 119 4.62 12.67 0.49
N ARG A 120 5.03 12.38 -0.76
CA ARG A 120 5.41 11.04 -1.20
C ARG A 120 6.86 10.78 -0.84
N VAL A 121 7.15 9.63 -0.24
CA VAL A 121 8.51 9.22 0.11
C VAL A 121 9.13 8.59 -1.13
N GLU A 122 10.04 9.33 -1.75
CA GLU A 122 10.76 8.94 -2.95
C GLU A 122 11.99 8.11 -2.62
N VAL A 123 12.37 7.23 -3.53
CA VAL A 123 13.61 6.42 -3.47
C VAL A 123 14.39 6.59 -4.77
N PRO A 124 15.04 7.75 -5.00
CA PRO A 124 15.63 8.13 -6.29
C PRO A 124 16.70 7.14 -6.80
N SER A 125 17.37 6.44 -5.88
CA SER A 125 18.40 5.43 -6.19
C SER A 125 17.81 4.05 -6.48
N SER A 126 16.52 3.81 -6.25
CA SER A 126 15.89 2.51 -6.53
C SER A 126 15.51 2.39 -8.01
N PRO A 127 16.03 1.38 -8.73
CA PRO A 127 15.63 1.13 -10.11
C PRO A 127 14.28 0.40 -10.22
N ILE A 128 13.73 -0.11 -9.10
CA ILE A 128 12.61 -1.04 -9.08
C ILE A 128 11.35 -0.37 -8.53
N LEU A 129 11.50 0.39 -7.44
CA LEU A 129 10.37 1.03 -6.78
C LEU A 129 10.22 2.47 -7.29
N PRO A 130 9.04 2.86 -7.76
CA PRO A 130 8.80 4.24 -8.17
C PRO A 130 8.85 5.19 -6.95
N TYR A 131 8.46 4.72 -5.77
CA TYR A 131 8.50 5.40 -4.48
C TYR A 131 8.27 4.39 -3.35
N ALA A 132 8.52 4.79 -2.10
CA ALA A 132 8.43 3.89 -0.95
C ALA A 132 7.08 3.95 -0.20
N GLY A 133 6.43 5.09 -0.19
CA GLY A 133 5.18 5.30 0.55
C GLY A 133 4.83 6.77 0.72
N THR A 134 4.20 7.08 1.82
CA THR A 134 3.73 8.41 2.21
C THR A 134 4.43 8.86 3.51
N GLY A 135 4.55 10.14 3.71
CA GLY A 135 4.99 10.73 4.98
C GLY A 135 4.39 12.11 5.20
N PHE A 136 4.38 12.59 6.42
CA PHE A 136 3.81 13.88 6.77
C PHE A 136 4.63 14.63 7.83
N VAL A 137 4.59 15.95 7.79
CA VAL A 137 5.38 16.84 8.65
C VAL A 137 4.82 16.82 10.07
N VAL A 138 5.64 16.43 11.05
CA VAL A 138 5.25 16.26 12.46
C VAL A 138 6.07 17.11 13.44
N GLY A 139 7.08 17.81 12.94
CA GLY A 139 7.97 18.63 13.76
C GLY A 139 8.89 19.46 12.88
N GLN A 140 9.73 20.30 13.48
CA GLN A 140 10.71 21.10 12.74
C GLN A 140 11.72 20.20 12.03
N GLY A 141 11.62 20.18 10.69
CA GLY A 141 12.46 19.33 9.86
C GLY A 141 12.18 17.82 10.01
N LEU A 142 11.04 17.42 10.61
CA LEU A 142 10.70 16.02 10.85
C LEU A 142 9.47 15.57 10.07
N ILE A 143 9.59 14.39 9.48
CA ILE A 143 8.49 13.68 8.80
C ILE A 143 8.29 12.33 9.49
N ALA A 144 7.04 11.99 9.79
CA ALA A 144 6.64 10.65 10.18
C ALA A 144 6.29 9.81 8.94
N THR A 145 6.71 8.55 8.97
CA THR A 145 6.36 7.50 8.01
C THR A 145 6.37 6.14 8.72
N ASN A 146 6.17 5.05 7.99
CA ASN A 146 6.26 3.72 8.58
C ASN A 146 7.71 3.22 8.72
N ARG A 147 7.92 2.29 9.67
CA ARG A 147 9.15 1.52 9.81
C ARG A 147 9.47 0.76 8.52
N HIS A 148 8.50 0.00 7.96
CA HIS A 148 8.73 -0.76 6.73
C HIS A 148 9.05 0.13 5.53
N VAL A 149 8.54 1.36 5.47
CA VAL A 149 8.90 2.35 4.44
C VAL A 149 10.34 2.80 4.62
N ALA A 150 10.75 3.15 5.85
CA ALA A 150 12.11 3.57 6.13
C ALA A 150 13.14 2.44 5.89
N GLN A 151 12.77 1.20 6.16
CA GLN A 151 13.65 0.03 5.96
C GLN A 151 13.93 -0.30 4.48
N ILE A 152 13.25 0.35 3.53
CA ILE A 152 13.59 0.25 2.10
C ILE A 152 14.95 0.90 1.81
N PHE A 153 15.32 1.95 2.54
CA PHE A 153 16.53 2.74 2.30
C PHE A 153 17.44 2.91 3.54
N ALA A 154 17.03 2.37 4.70
CA ALA A 154 17.79 2.47 5.95
C ALA A 154 17.84 1.13 6.69
N GLN A 155 18.86 0.94 7.51
CA GLN A 155 19.07 -0.26 8.33
C GLN A 155 19.22 0.12 9.81
N GLY A 156 18.73 -0.73 10.70
CA GLY A 156 18.79 -0.54 12.14
C GLY A 156 17.43 -0.27 12.77
N LEU A 157 17.40 -0.17 14.10
CA LEU A 157 16.22 0.11 14.91
C LEU A 157 16.59 1.09 16.03
N GLY A 158 15.59 1.64 16.69
CA GLY A 158 15.75 2.63 17.74
C GLY A 158 16.33 3.93 17.18
N LEU A 159 17.44 4.39 17.76
CA LEU A 159 18.14 5.61 17.36
C LEU A 159 19.46 5.33 16.62
N THR A 160 19.83 4.07 16.49
CA THR A 160 21.07 3.65 15.82
C THR A 160 20.73 3.19 14.41
N ILE A 161 20.75 4.12 13.45
CA ILE A 161 20.29 3.89 12.09
C ILE A 161 21.44 4.14 11.11
N ARG A 162 21.63 3.21 10.17
CA ARG A 162 22.51 3.37 9.01
C ARG A 162 21.68 3.85 7.83
N TYR A 163 21.99 5.03 7.34
CA TYR A 163 21.33 5.65 6.20
C TYR A 163 22.36 6.42 5.36
N ARG A 164 22.25 6.33 4.06
CA ARG A 164 23.04 7.11 3.13
C ARG A 164 22.24 8.28 2.60
N ALA A 165 22.71 9.49 2.84
CA ALA A 165 22.07 10.69 2.36
C ALA A 165 21.87 10.66 0.83
N GLY A 166 20.66 10.97 0.37
CA GLY A 166 20.27 10.92 -1.04
C GLY A 166 19.58 9.63 -1.48
N ASP A 167 19.53 8.58 -0.65
CA ASP A 167 18.77 7.36 -0.97
C ASP A 167 17.25 7.55 -0.83
N ALA A 168 16.82 8.60 -0.11
CA ALA A 168 15.42 8.97 -0.01
C ALA A 168 15.21 10.49 -0.12
N ALA A 169 14.03 10.89 -0.58
CA ALA A 169 13.59 12.26 -0.67
C ALA A 169 12.08 12.34 -0.43
N ILE A 170 11.54 13.55 -0.27
CA ILE A 170 10.11 13.78 -0.12
C ILE A 170 9.62 14.70 -1.24
N ASP A 171 8.55 14.28 -1.93
CA ASP A 171 7.86 15.07 -2.94
C ASP A 171 6.45 15.45 -2.45
N PHE A 172 6.23 16.75 -2.19
CA PHE A 172 4.93 17.28 -1.77
C PHE A 172 4.02 17.65 -2.94
N LYS A 173 4.55 17.70 -4.16
CA LYS A 173 3.86 18.23 -5.33
C LYS A 173 3.24 17.19 -6.25
N ARG A 174 3.44 15.89 -5.99
CA ARG A 174 2.86 14.81 -6.81
C ARG A 174 1.33 14.79 -6.71
N GLN A 175 0.70 15.47 -7.64
CA GLN A 175 -0.76 15.56 -7.80
C GLN A 175 -1.14 15.20 -9.24
N VAL A 176 -2.43 15.01 -9.49
CA VAL A 176 -2.92 14.57 -10.80
C VAL A 176 -2.55 15.54 -11.94
N ASP A 177 -2.48 16.84 -11.65
CA ASP A 177 -2.16 17.88 -12.65
C ASP A 177 -0.68 18.32 -12.61
N ALA A 178 0.15 17.65 -11.78
CA ALA A 178 1.57 17.99 -11.70
C ALA A 178 2.34 17.40 -12.90
N PRO A 179 3.30 18.14 -13.47
CA PRO A 179 4.17 17.61 -14.51
C PRO A 179 4.92 16.37 -14.03
N ASP A 180 5.06 15.37 -14.90
CA ASP A 180 5.65 14.07 -14.55
C ASP A 180 7.14 14.11 -14.14
N ASP A 181 7.85 15.21 -14.38
CA ASP A 181 9.33 15.25 -14.34
C ASP A 181 9.95 16.29 -13.40
N GLU A 182 9.23 16.80 -12.41
CA GLU A 182 9.82 17.76 -11.47
C GLU A 182 10.57 17.06 -10.31
N ARG A 183 11.67 16.33 -10.60
CA ARG A 183 12.66 15.92 -9.57
C ARG A 183 13.27 17.11 -8.83
N THR A 184 13.18 18.31 -9.38
CA THR A 184 13.58 19.58 -8.76
C THR A 184 12.78 19.95 -7.52
N ALA A 185 11.63 19.31 -7.29
CA ALA A 185 10.78 19.52 -6.12
C ALA A 185 11.11 18.59 -4.92
N TYR A 186 12.08 17.71 -5.05
CA TYR A 186 12.45 16.77 -3.99
C TYR A 186 13.17 17.47 -2.85
N LEU A 187 12.65 17.32 -1.64
CA LEU A 187 13.37 17.66 -0.43
C LEU A 187 14.16 16.43 0.05
N SER A 188 15.47 16.59 0.17
CA SER A 188 16.36 15.49 0.57
C SER A 188 16.10 15.04 2.00
N VAL A 189 15.99 13.74 2.20
CA VAL A 189 16.12 13.14 3.52
C VAL A 189 17.59 13.18 3.92
N ARG A 190 17.87 13.87 5.03
CA ARG A 190 19.22 14.02 5.57
C ARG A 190 19.64 12.85 6.44
N ALA A 191 18.68 12.35 7.24
CA ALA A 191 18.90 11.25 8.17
C ALA A 191 17.58 10.54 8.47
N VAL A 192 17.67 9.29 8.88
CA VAL A 192 16.58 8.59 9.57
C VAL A 192 16.89 8.69 11.06
N GLU A 193 16.12 9.50 11.80
CA GLU A 193 16.40 9.79 13.20
C GLU A 193 15.93 8.71 14.17
N MET A 194 14.90 7.98 13.75
CA MET A 194 14.32 6.92 14.56
C MET A 194 13.61 5.92 13.66
N ILE A 195 13.76 4.64 13.98
CA ILE A 195 12.87 3.57 13.55
C ILE A 195 12.38 2.89 14.83
N HIS A 196 11.08 3.03 15.11
CA HIS A 196 10.50 2.54 16.35
C HIS A 196 10.61 1.01 16.47
N PRO A 197 11.13 0.47 17.58
CA PRO A 197 11.37 -0.97 17.70
C PRO A 197 10.10 -1.81 17.84
N TYR A 198 8.99 -1.22 18.26
CA TYR A 198 7.70 -1.91 18.47
C TYR A 198 6.66 -1.53 17.43
N TRP A 199 6.38 -0.25 17.22
CA TRP A 199 5.38 0.24 16.27
C TRP A 199 5.96 0.36 14.85
N ASP A 200 5.11 0.20 13.85
CA ASP A 200 5.46 0.46 12.46
C ASP A 200 5.53 1.97 12.16
N MET A 201 6.53 2.61 12.72
CA MET A 201 6.73 4.06 12.68
C MET A 201 8.21 4.41 12.58
N ALA A 202 8.54 5.44 11.80
CA ALA A 202 9.87 6.02 11.67
C ALA A 202 9.81 7.54 11.55
N LEU A 203 10.90 8.21 11.92
CA LEU A 203 11.11 9.65 11.78
C LEU A 203 12.26 9.93 10.82
N LEU A 204 11.99 10.76 9.82
CA LEU A 204 12.94 11.21 8.83
C LEU A 204 13.29 12.68 9.09
N ARG A 205 14.59 13.01 9.09
CA ARG A 205 15.09 14.39 9.07
C ARG A 205 15.17 14.86 7.62
N VAL A 206 14.47 15.93 7.30
CA VAL A 206 14.37 16.47 5.94
C VAL A 206 14.79 17.93 5.92
N ASP A 207 15.66 18.29 5.00
CA ASP A 207 16.10 19.68 4.80
C ASP A 207 15.10 20.46 3.96
N GLY A 208 14.90 21.75 4.28
CA GLY A 208 14.03 22.64 3.52
C GLY A 208 12.53 22.58 3.86
N LEU A 209 12.14 21.85 4.90
CA LEU A 209 10.76 21.87 5.39
C LEU A 209 10.41 23.23 6.01
N PRO A 210 9.13 23.67 5.91
CA PRO A 210 8.64 24.82 6.66
C PRO A 210 8.91 24.66 8.16
N THR A 211 9.40 25.68 8.83
CA THR A 211 9.70 25.65 10.28
C THR A 211 8.52 26.00 11.15
N ASP A 212 7.52 26.67 10.57
CA ASP A 212 6.33 27.21 11.22
C ASP A 212 5.04 26.41 10.95
N ARG A 213 5.12 25.38 10.15
CA ARG A 213 3.96 24.58 9.73
C ARG A 213 4.23 23.08 9.89
N MET A 214 3.40 22.44 10.70
CA MET A 214 3.40 20.99 10.92
C MET A 214 1.99 20.52 11.29
N LEU A 215 1.72 19.24 11.11
CA LEU A 215 0.45 18.66 11.52
C LEU A 215 0.41 18.55 13.06
N ARG A 216 -0.75 18.83 13.62
CA ARG A 216 -1.03 18.60 15.04
C ARG A 216 -1.37 17.13 15.23
N LEU A 217 -0.80 16.51 16.25
CA LEU A 217 -0.99 15.11 16.56
C LEU A 217 -1.91 14.99 17.78
N SER A 218 -2.99 14.23 17.63
CA SER A 218 -3.99 14.06 18.69
C SER A 218 -3.46 13.21 19.84
N VAL A 219 -3.87 13.56 21.05
CA VAL A 219 -3.65 12.75 22.26
C VAL A 219 -4.90 12.03 22.73
N LYS A 220 -6.00 12.09 21.95
CA LYS A 220 -7.23 11.35 22.26
C LYS A 220 -7.00 9.86 22.21
N SER A 221 -7.57 9.15 23.18
CA SER A 221 -7.54 7.69 23.17
C SER A 221 -8.29 7.11 21.95
N PRO A 222 -7.94 5.92 21.47
CA PRO A 222 -8.67 5.27 20.39
C PRO A 222 -10.18 5.14 20.66
N GLU A 223 -10.55 4.91 21.91
CA GLU A 223 -11.94 4.73 22.35
C GLU A 223 -12.77 6.02 22.20
N GLU A 224 -12.14 7.20 22.38
CA GLU A 224 -12.77 8.51 22.17
C GLU A 224 -12.97 8.82 20.69
N LEU A 225 -12.29 8.09 19.80
CA LEU A 225 -12.30 8.32 18.36
C LEU A 225 -13.21 7.35 17.59
N PHE A 226 -13.80 6.35 18.25
CA PHE A 226 -14.69 5.42 17.56
C PHE A 226 -15.85 6.16 16.90
N ASP A 227 -16.18 5.77 15.68
CA ASP A 227 -17.17 6.36 14.80
C ASP A 227 -16.88 7.81 14.34
N HIS A 228 -15.70 8.36 14.63
CA HIS A 228 -15.29 9.64 14.06
C HIS A 228 -15.03 9.51 12.55
N ASN A 229 -15.46 10.53 11.82
CA ASN A 229 -15.12 10.69 10.42
C ASN A 229 -13.66 11.10 10.27
N VAL A 230 -12.95 10.41 9.40
CA VAL A 230 -11.55 10.68 9.10
C VAL A 230 -11.30 10.81 7.61
N VAL A 231 -10.20 11.45 7.25
CA VAL A 231 -9.64 11.39 5.91
C VAL A 231 -8.23 10.81 5.98
N VAL A 232 -7.94 9.87 5.10
CA VAL A 232 -6.57 9.38 4.87
C VAL A 232 -6.02 10.11 3.66
N ILE A 233 -4.88 10.75 3.81
CA ILE A 233 -4.24 11.48 2.72
C ILE A 233 -2.90 10.83 2.41
N GLY A 234 -2.75 10.36 1.17
CA GLY A 234 -1.56 9.62 0.76
C GLY A 234 -1.48 9.39 -0.74
N TYR A 235 -0.61 8.48 -1.14
CA TYR A 235 -0.26 8.22 -2.53
C TYR A 235 -0.52 6.74 -2.88
N PRO A 236 -1.77 6.37 -3.17
CA PRO A 236 -2.12 4.99 -3.50
C PRO A 236 -1.43 4.53 -4.79
N ALA A 237 -0.76 3.38 -4.74
CA ALA A 237 -0.21 2.68 -5.88
C ALA A 237 -1.18 1.62 -6.38
N ARG A 238 -1.12 1.29 -7.66
CA ARG A 238 -1.83 0.13 -8.20
C ARG A 238 -1.32 -1.14 -7.53
N ASP A 239 -2.21 -1.97 -7.05
CA ASP A 239 -1.90 -3.20 -6.34
C ASP A 239 -2.55 -4.40 -7.03
N GLU A 240 -1.73 -5.16 -7.77
CA GLU A 240 -2.21 -6.33 -8.54
C GLU A 240 -2.64 -7.52 -7.65
N ARG A 241 -2.41 -7.45 -6.33
CA ARG A 241 -2.88 -8.45 -5.37
C ARG A 241 -4.39 -8.38 -5.12
N ASN A 242 -4.99 -7.22 -5.41
CA ASN A 242 -6.42 -6.98 -5.28
C ASN A 242 -7.10 -7.01 -6.66
N ASP A 243 -8.42 -7.04 -6.69
CA ASP A 243 -9.18 -6.95 -7.94
C ASP A 243 -8.88 -5.64 -8.67
N VAL A 244 -8.23 -5.76 -9.84
CA VAL A 244 -7.76 -4.62 -10.63
C VAL A 244 -8.91 -3.80 -11.20
N ALA A 245 -10.00 -4.45 -11.63
CA ALA A 245 -11.13 -3.74 -12.23
C ALA A 245 -11.85 -2.87 -11.18
N LEU A 246 -12.00 -3.38 -9.97
CA LEU A 246 -12.59 -2.62 -8.87
C LEU A 246 -11.67 -1.49 -8.40
N GLN A 247 -10.35 -1.72 -8.32
CA GLN A 247 -9.40 -0.65 -8.05
C GLN A 247 -9.48 0.45 -9.09
N ASP A 248 -9.42 0.10 -10.38
CA ASP A 248 -9.47 1.05 -11.49
C ASP A 248 -10.72 1.92 -11.44
N ARG A 249 -11.82 1.37 -10.97
CA ARG A 249 -13.08 2.11 -10.76
C ARG A 249 -13.00 3.05 -9.57
N ILE A 250 -12.57 2.58 -8.38
CA ILE A 250 -12.49 3.39 -7.16
C ILE A 250 -11.47 4.52 -7.31
N PHE A 251 -10.32 4.23 -7.92
CA PHE A 251 -9.21 5.17 -8.08
C PHE A 251 -9.22 5.92 -9.42
N ASN A 252 -10.25 5.71 -10.24
CA ASN A 252 -10.39 6.30 -11.56
C ASN A 252 -9.13 6.10 -12.43
N ARG A 253 -8.56 4.88 -12.40
CA ARG A 253 -7.33 4.49 -13.10
C ARG A 253 -6.13 5.41 -12.87
N THR A 254 -6.16 6.21 -11.80
CA THR A 254 -5.11 7.19 -11.52
C THR A 254 -4.47 6.89 -10.17
N TYR A 255 -3.21 6.52 -10.22
CA TYR A 255 -2.40 6.04 -9.11
C TYR A 255 -1.14 6.90 -8.94
N ASN A 256 -0.41 6.69 -7.85
CA ASN A 256 0.88 7.32 -7.55
C ASN A 256 0.83 8.85 -7.37
N VAL A 257 -0.35 9.42 -7.24
CA VAL A 257 -0.60 10.83 -6.99
C VAL A 257 -1.34 11.01 -5.66
N LYS A 258 -1.26 12.21 -5.10
CA LYS A 258 -1.91 12.53 -3.83
C LYS A 258 -3.43 12.38 -3.93
N ARG A 259 -4.01 11.63 -3.00
CA ARG A 259 -5.45 11.39 -2.92
C ARG A 259 -5.95 11.65 -1.49
N LEU A 260 -7.21 12.03 -1.41
CA LEU A 260 -7.96 12.14 -0.16
C LEU A 260 -9.00 11.02 -0.12
N GLN A 261 -8.99 10.23 0.94
CA GLN A 261 -9.75 9.00 1.08
C GLN A 261 -10.55 9.06 2.40
N PRO A 262 -11.84 9.42 2.36
CA PRO A 262 -12.66 9.47 3.57
C PRO A 262 -12.97 8.09 4.11
N GLY A 263 -13.15 8.01 5.41
CA GLY A 263 -13.49 6.80 6.14
C GLY A 263 -13.94 7.11 7.56
N VAL A 264 -14.17 6.07 8.32
CA VAL A 264 -14.60 6.14 9.71
C VAL A 264 -13.65 5.30 10.58
N ILE A 265 -13.28 5.80 11.74
CA ILE A 265 -12.62 5.01 12.78
C ILE A 265 -13.60 3.97 13.30
N ARG A 266 -13.16 2.71 13.41
CA ARG A 266 -14.05 1.62 13.80
C ARG A 266 -13.78 1.09 15.21
N THR A 267 -12.63 0.47 15.41
CA THR A 267 -12.30 -0.19 16.65
C THR A 267 -10.79 -0.36 16.78
N ARG A 268 -10.34 -1.12 17.75
CA ARG A 268 -8.97 -1.64 17.81
C ARG A 268 -8.94 -3.11 17.39
N ALA A 269 -7.84 -3.52 16.77
CA ALA A 269 -7.58 -4.91 16.42
C ALA A 269 -6.15 -5.31 16.76
N LYS A 270 -6.01 -6.53 17.28
CA LYS A 270 -4.69 -7.14 17.47
C LYS A 270 -4.23 -7.73 16.14
N VAL A 271 -3.15 -7.18 15.60
CA VAL A 271 -2.60 -7.60 14.32
C VAL A 271 -1.09 -7.82 14.40
N PRO A 272 -0.55 -8.77 13.64
CA PRO A 272 0.90 -8.92 13.51
C PRO A 272 1.51 -7.65 12.86
N SER A 273 2.59 -7.17 13.45
CA SER A 273 3.42 -6.11 12.87
C SER A 273 4.87 -6.42 13.24
N PHE A 274 5.67 -6.83 12.26
CA PHE A 274 7.00 -7.40 12.47
C PHE A 274 6.95 -8.58 13.46
N GLU A 275 7.78 -8.55 14.51
CA GLU A 275 7.83 -9.59 15.54
C GLU A 275 6.80 -9.38 16.68
N ASN A 276 5.96 -8.35 16.58
CA ASN A 276 5.03 -7.97 17.63
C ASN A 276 3.57 -8.22 17.22
N ILE A 277 2.71 -8.40 18.23
CA ILE A 277 1.26 -8.26 18.07
C ILE A 277 0.88 -6.88 18.61
N VAL A 278 0.55 -5.98 17.71
CA VAL A 278 0.17 -4.62 18.06
C VAL A 278 -1.35 -4.47 18.17
N ASN A 279 -1.81 -3.59 19.06
CA ASN A 279 -3.23 -3.26 19.20
C ASN A 279 -3.52 -2.00 18.36
N ALA A 280 -3.66 -2.19 17.04
CA ALA A 280 -3.82 -1.13 16.08
C ALA A 280 -5.21 -0.47 16.14
N LEU A 281 -5.31 0.80 15.75
CA LEU A 281 -6.56 1.46 15.42
C LEU A 281 -7.02 1.01 14.04
N THR A 282 -8.33 0.82 13.84
CA THR A 282 -8.87 0.43 12.54
C THR A 282 -9.70 1.53 11.92
N HIS A 283 -9.63 1.65 10.59
CA HIS A 283 -10.48 2.54 9.80
C HIS A 283 -10.90 1.86 8.48
N ASP A 284 -11.90 2.40 7.81
CA ASP A 284 -12.47 1.77 6.62
C ASP A 284 -12.35 2.61 5.33
N ALA A 285 -11.46 3.59 5.29
CA ALA A 285 -11.15 4.33 4.07
C ALA A 285 -10.61 3.40 2.97
N SER A 286 -10.81 3.75 1.70
CA SER A 286 -10.25 3.00 0.57
C SER A 286 -8.76 3.29 0.43
N THR A 287 -7.90 2.36 0.84
CA THR A 287 -6.44 2.49 0.73
C THR A 287 -5.85 1.37 -0.12
N LEU A 288 -4.67 1.61 -0.67
CA LEU A 288 -3.85 0.65 -1.42
C LEU A 288 -2.40 0.71 -0.96
N GLY A 289 -1.54 -0.13 -1.52
CA GLY A 289 -0.10 0.02 -1.40
C GLY A 289 0.32 1.46 -1.71
N GLY A 290 1.39 1.96 -1.05
CA GLY A 290 1.80 3.37 -1.17
C GLY A 290 1.07 4.33 -0.20
N ASN A 291 -0.11 3.96 0.32
CA ASN A 291 -0.70 4.67 1.47
C ASN A 291 0.04 4.40 2.79
N SER A 292 0.95 3.44 2.83
CA SER A 292 1.83 3.23 3.99
C SER A 292 2.52 4.53 4.39
N GLY A 293 2.36 4.95 5.65
CA GLY A 293 2.84 6.23 6.14
C GLY A 293 1.87 7.40 5.98
N SER A 294 0.65 7.17 5.52
CA SER A 294 -0.38 8.22 5.41
C SER A 294 -0.88 8.69 6.78
N ALA A 295 -1.16 9.99 6.88
CA ALA A 295 -1.85 10.55 8.01
C ALA A 295 -3.34 10.17 7.98
N VAL A 296 -3.85 9.64 9.07
CA VAL A 296 -5.28 9.48 9.35
C VAL A 296 -5.71 10.70 10.16
N ILE A 297 -6.54 11.55 9.58
CA ILE A 297 -6.87 12.88 10.10
C ILE A 297 -8.34 12.93 10.48
N ASP A 298 -8.63 13.32 11.70
CA ASP A 298 -9.99 13.58 12.18
C ASP A 298 -10.57 14.81 11.46
N VAL A 299 -11.75 14.65 10.88
CA VAL A 299 -12.41 15.70 10.05
C VAL A 299 -12.80 16.91 10.90
N ASP A 300 -13.22 16.68 12.13
CA ASP A 300 -13.75 17.73 13.00
C ASP A 300 -12.66 18.62 13.59
N THR A 301 -11.50 18.04 13.90
CA THR A 301 -10.39 18.78 14.52
C THR A 301 -9.27 19.14 13.56
N GLY A 302 -9.06 18.36 12.48
CA GLY A 302 -7.90 18.45 11.59
C GLY A 302 -6.62 17.86 12.21
N GLU A 303 -6.71 17.15 13.32
CA GLU A 303 -5.59 16.50 13.97
C GLU A 303 -5.31 15.12 13.37
N VAL A 304 -4.04 14.74 13.31
CA VAL A 304 -3.67 13.37 12.97
C VAL A 304 -3.95 12.47 14.18
N VAL A 305 -4.80 11.50 14.01
CA VAL A 305 -5.19 10.55 15.06
C VAL A 305 -4.44 9.23 14.95
N ALA A 306 -3.94 8.89 13.75
CA ALA A 306 -3.16 7.67 13.55
C ALA A 306 -2.25 7.75 12.31
N LEU A 307 -1.26 6.85 12.24
CA LEU A 307 -0.37 6.62 11.11
C LEU A 307 -0.76 5.29 10.44
N HIS A 308 -1.31 5.35 9.23
CA HIS A 308 -1.71 4.16 8.47
C HIS A 308 -0.48 3.29 8.10
N PHE A 309 -0.57 1.97 8.30
CA PHE A 309 0.54 1.08 7.97
C PHE A 309 0.16 -0.18 7.17
N ALA A 310 -1.08 -0.63 7.24
CA ALA A 310 -1.53 -1.83 6.54
C ALA A 310 -3.02 -1.80 6.27
N GLY A 311 -3.46 -2.64 5.34
CA GLY A 311 -4.87 -2.86 5.05
C GLY A 311 -5.11 -4.29 4.60
N GLU A 312 -6.24 -4.83 5.01
CA GLU A 312 -6.79 -6.08 4.51
C GLU A 312 -8.03 -5.76 3.69
N TYR A 313 -7.98 -6.14 2.43
CA TYR A 313 -9.06 -5.81 1.49
C TYR A 313 -10.43 -6.24 2.04
N LEU A 314 -11.37 -5.29 2.13
CA LEU A 314 -12.72 -5.42 2.69
C LEU A 314 -12.82 -5.85 4.17
N LYS A 315 -11.74 -5.99 4.88
CA LYS A 315 -11.78 -6.23 6.33
C LYS A 315 -11.57 -4.93 7.12
N GLY A 316 -10.61 -4.14 6.74
CA GLY A 316 -10.28 -2.88 7.39
C GLY A 316 -8.82 -2.50 7.18
N ASN A 317 -8.51 -1.29 7.56
CA ASN A 317 -7.16 -0.78 7.54
C ASN A 317 -6.66 -0.60 8.97
N TYR A 318 -5.37 -0.72 9.15
CA TYR A 318 -4.70 -0.67 10.43
C TYR A 318 -3.77 0.53 10.50
N ALA A 319 -3.80 1.20 11.64
CA ALA A 319 -3.00 2.39 11.87
C ALA A 319 -2.41 2.41 13.28
N VAL A 320 -1.20 2.97 13.43
CA VAL A 320 -0.56 3.22 14.72
C VAL A 320 -1.27 4.40 15.37
N PRO A 321 -1.91 4.26 16.54
CA PRO A 321 -2.60 5.37 17.19
C PRO A 321 -1.59 6.43 17.65
N MET A 322 -1.85 7.71 17.39
CA MET A 322 -1.01 8.80 17.90
C MET A 322 -1.02 8.86 19.43
N TYR A 323 -2.11 8.47 20.07
CA TYR A 323 -2.22 8.29 21.52
C TYR A 323 -1.09 7.42 22.10
N GLU A 324 -0.80 6.29 21.45
CA GLU A 324 0.25 5.39 21.92
C GLU A 324 1.64 6.02 21.74
N LEU A 325 1.87 6.71 20.64
CA LEU A 325 3.13 7.43 20.38
C LEU A 325 3.32 8.61 21.33
N ALA A 326 2.24 9.29 21.74
CA ALA A 326 2.29 10.38 22.73
C ALA A 326 2.68 9.89 24.14
N ARG A 327 2.50 8.61 24.43
CA ARG A 327 2.87 7.97 25.69
C ARG A 327 4.27 7.36 25.69
N ASP A 328 4.94 7.29 24.53
CA ASP A 328 6.33 6.86 24.44
C ASP A 328 7.27 8.05 24.64
N SER A 329 8.09 8.01 25.68
CA SER A 329 9.01 9.10 26.03
C SER A 329 10.06 9.38 24.94
N HIS A 330 10.44 8.37 24.14
CA HIS A 330 11.38 8.54 23.02
C HIS A 330 10.75 9.28 21.85
N VAL A 331 9.42 9.23 21.71
CA VAL A 331 8.66 9.85 20.63
C VAL A 331 8.06 11.19 21.06
N ALA A 332 7.40 11.23 22.22
CA ALA A 332 6.62 12.38 22.67
C ALA A 332 7.41 13.69 22.73
N SER A 333 8.70 13.64 23.12
CA SER A 333 9.56 14.83 23.20
C SER A 333 10.00 15.40 21.85
N ARG A 334 9.77 14.69 20.75
CA ARG A 334 10.24 15.04 19.40
C ARG A 334 9.14 15.56 18.47
N LEU A 335 7.87 15.29 18.81
CA LEU A 335 6.73 15.52 17.95
C LEU A 335 5.78 16.59 18.50
N ASN A 336 4.96 17.17 17.60
CA ASN A 336 4.01 18.23 17.93
C ASN A 336 2.64 17.65 18.33
N PHE A 337 2.56 17.08 19.52
CA PHE A 337 1.29 16.62 20.07
C PHE A 337 0.45 17.78 20.62
N ASP A 338 -0.88 17.68 20.46
CA ASP A 338 -1.83 18.65 21.02
C ASP A 338 -2.16 18.32 22.48
N GLY A 339 -1.14 18.36 23.33
CA GLY A 339 -1.19 18.02 24.74
C GLY A 339 -0.09 17.06 25.16
N THR A 340 -0.14 16.69 26.43
CA THR A 340 0.81 15.76 27.04
C THR A 340 0.07 14.63 27.74
N LEU A 341 0.56 13.40 27.60
CA LEU A 341 0.07 12.23 28.30
C LEU A 341 1.13 11.68 29.25
N PRO A 342 0.73 11.02 30.34
CA PRO A 342 1.67 10.29 31.19
C PRO A 342 2.39 9.23 30.35
N PRO A 343 3.73 9.13 30.43
CA PRO A 343 4.49 8.11 29.72
C PRO A 343 4.13 6.71 30.23
N THR A 344 4.28 5.73 29.33
CA THR A 344 4.15 4.31 29.68
C THR A 344 5.48 3.58 29.51
N ASN A 345 5.61 2.46 30.19
CA ASN A 345 6.74 1.54 30.02
C ASN A 345 6.43 0.35 29.11
N ASP A 346 5.29 0.36 28.45
CA ASP A 346 4.81 -0.78 27.66
C ASP A 346 5.80 -1.19 26.57
N TRP A 347 6.52 -0.23 25.98
CA TRP A 347 7.52 -0.47 24.92
C TRP A 347 8.98 -0.45 25.41
N ALA A 348 9.21 -0.24 26.70
CA ALA A 348 10.56 -0.22 27.26
C ALA A 348 11.36 -1.52 27.01
N PRO A 349 10.76 -2.72 26.99
CA PRO A 349 11.49 -3.94 26.59
C PRO A 349 11.99 -3.88 25.15
N ALA A 350 11.18 -3.39 24.21
CA ALA A 350 11.56 -3.26 22.80
C ALA A 350 12.68 -2.21 22.62
N TRP A 351 12.63 -1.09 23.32
CA TRP A 351 13.70 -0.09 23.31
C TRP A 351 15.00 -0.66 23.87
N ARG A 352 14.97 -1.33 25.03
CA ARG A 352 16.17 -1.96 25.61
C ARG A 352 16.81 -3.02 24.71
N SER A 353 16.01 -3.77 23.94
CA SER A 353 16.55 -4.79 23.03
C SER A 353 17.42 -4.20 21.90
N VAL A 354 17.22 -2.92 21.55
CA VAL A 354 17.97 -2.25 20.48
C VAL A 354 19.06 -1.31 21.01
N GLU A 355 18.98 -0.86 22.27
CA GLU A 355 19.99 -0.02 22.91
C GLU A 355 21.29 -0.79 23.26
N GLY A 356 21.18 -2.10 23.47
CA GLY A 356 22.30 -2.98 23.83
C GLY A 356 23.15 -3.52 22.66
N THR A 357 22.75 -3.26 21.41
CA THR A 357 23.40 -3.80 20.21
C THR A 357 24.46 -2.87 19.59
N GLY A 358 25.03 -1.94 20.37
CA GLY A 358 26.23 -1.19 19.97
C GLY A 358 27.41 -2.13 19.80
N ASP A 359 27.93 -2.26 18.58
CA ASP A 359 29.19 -2.88 18.17
C ASP A 359 29.33 -4.41 18.01
N SER A 360 28.26 -5.19 18.01
CA SER A 360 28.39 -6.59 17.59
C SER A 360 27.22 -7.09 16.75
N ALA A 361 26.92 -6.44 15.66
CA ALA A 361 26.10 -7.04 14.62
C ALA A 361 27.00 -7.55 13.51
N ASP A 362 27.53 -8.76 13.71
CA ASP A 362 27.87 -9.64 12.61
C ASP A 362 26.68 -9.71 11.64
N ALA A 363 26.96 -9.50 10.35
CA ALA A 363 25.96 -9.33 9.29
C ALA A 363 25.25 -10.65 8.94
N THR A 364 24.74 -11.39 9.94
CA THR A 364 24.25 -12.75 9.70
C THR A 364 22.84 -13.05 10.23
N THR A 365 22.09 -12.09 10.74
CA THR A 365 20.67 -12.31 11.02
C THR A 365 19.86 -11.03 10.73
N LEU A 366 19.49 -10.87 9.47
CA LEU A 366 18.34 -10.06 9.12
C LEU A 366 17.10 -10.79 9.71
N PRO A 367 16.27 -10.13 10.53
CA PRO A 367 14.96 -10.68 10.85
C PRO A 367 14.24 -10.89 9.52
N GLN A 368 13.61 -12.01 9.35
CA GLN A 368 12.67 -12.27 8.25
C GLN A 368 11.50 -11.28 8.37
N ALA A 369 11.74 -10.02 7.98
CA ALA A 369 10.70 -9.21 7.40
C ALA A 369 10.28 -9.94 6.14
N GLU A 370 9.01 -10.24 6.00
CA GLU A 370 8.37 -10.94 4.91
C GLU A 370 9.24 -11.01 3.64
N GLU A 371 9.90 -12.19 3.46
CA GLU A 371 10.66 -12.57 2.28
C GLU A 371 11.73 -11.58 1.78
N ALA A 372 12.85 -11.50 2.49
CA ALA A 372 14.12 -11.25 1.82
C ALA A 372 14.29 -12.37 0.79
N VAL A 373 14.29 -12.04 -0.49
CA VAL A 373 14.66 -13.00 -1.53
C VAL A 373 16.10 -13.38 -1.27
N VAL A 374 16.28 -14.56 -0.71
CA VAL A 374 17.61 -15.19 -0.66
C VAL A 374 17.93 -15.53 -2.10
N VAL A 375 18.81 -14.75 -2.70
CA VAL A 375 19.36 -15.10 -4.02
C VAL A 375 20.26 -16.31 -3.79
N ASP A 376 19.80 -17.48 -4.17
CA ASP A 376 20.63 -18.67 -4.21
C ASP A 376 21.75 -18.45 -5.24
N PRO A 377 23.02 -18.38 -4.82
CA PRO A 377 24.15 -18.14 -5.72
C PRO A 377 24.50 -19.36 -6.56
N ASP A 378 23.95 -20.54 -6.28
CA ASP A 378 24.13 -21.73 -7.09
C ASP A 378 23.23 -21.68 -8.34
N TYR A 379 23.77 -21.17 -9.42
CA TYR A 379 23.09 -21.12 -10.71
C TYR A 379 23.10 -22.48 -11.45
N GLY A 380 23.90 -23.45 -11.02
CA GLY A 380 23.98 -24.79 -11.59
C GLY A 380 22.75 -25.64 -11.33
N ASN A 381 21.98 -25.33 -10.30
CA ASN A 381 20.74 -26.00 -9.94
C ASN A 381 19.50 -25.52 -10.74
N ARG A 382 19.70 -24.65 -11.73
CA ARG A 382 18.63 -24.07 -12.55
C ARG A 382 18.66 -24.64 -13.97
N PRO A 383 17.90 -25.74 -14.24
CA PRO A 383 17.95 -26.41 -15.54
C PRO A 383 17.40 -25.56 -16.69
N GLY A 384 16.61 -24.49 -16.40
CA GLY A 384 15.99 -23.68 -17.42
C GLY A 384 14.82 -24.38 -18.12
N TYR A 385 14.54 -23.91 -19.32
CA TYR A 385 13.59 -24.55 -20.22
C TYR A 385 14.21 -25.85 -20.81
N ASP A 386 13.42 -26.94 -20.81
CA ASP A 386 13.76 -28.20 -21.41
C ASP A 386 13.00 -28.37 -22.74
N PRO A 387 13.69 -28.32 -23.90
CA PRO A 387 13.04 -28.49 -25.20
C PRO A 387 12.45 -29.88 -25.44
N SER A 388 12.88 -30.89 -24.70
CA SER A 388 12.40 -32.29 -24.78
C SER A 388 11.30 -32.63 -23.77
N PHE A 389 10.82 -31.66 -23.00
CA PHE A 389 9.80 -31.85 -21.95
C PHE A 389 8.54 -32.60 -22.42
N LEU A 390 8.14 -32.50 -23.67
CA LEU A 390 6.97 -33.17 -24.23
C LEU A 390 7.26 -34.60 -24.68
N GLU A 391 8.46 -35.14 -24.45
CA GLU A 391 8.93 -36.50 -24.80
C GLU A 391 8.78 -36.91 -26.28
N THR A 392 7.66 -36.55 -26.90
CA THR A 392 7.32 -36.92 -28.30
C THR A 392 7.65 -35.82 -29.31
N ILE A 393 7.82 -34.58 -28.88
CA ILE A 393 8.06 -33.41 -29.73
C ILE A 393 9.12 -32.55 -29.05
N GLU A 394 10.19 -32.25 -29.77
CA GLU A 394 11.19 -31.29 -29.34
C GLU A 394 10.78 -29.88 -29.77
N VAL A 395 10.68 -28.93 -28.80
CA VAL A 395 10.37 -27.53 -29.04
C VAL A 395 11.60 -26.70 -28.64
N PRO A 396 12.45 -26.32 -29.63
CA PRO A 396 13.69 -25.60 -29.32
C PRO A 396 13.41 -24.15 -28.87
N LEU A 397 14.30 -23.60 -28.05
CA LEU A 397 14.28 -22.16 -27.72
C LEU A 397 14.50 -21.33 -29.00
N PRO A 398 13.77 -20.20 -29.13
CA PRO A 398 14.09 -19.20 -30.13
C PRO A 398 15.54 -18.71 -29.98
N ARG A 399 16.22 -18.43 -31.09
CA ARG A 399 17.59 -17.91 -31.04
C ARG A 399 17.60 -16.39 -31.15
N VAL A 400 18.53 -15.78 -30.42
CA VAL A 400 18.83 -14.36 -30.60
C VAL A 400 19.50 -14.19 -31.99
N SER A 401 18.94 -13.37 -32.84
CA SER A 401 19.55 -13.04 -34.15
C SER A 401 20.68 -12.03 -33.97
N GLU A 402 21.59 -11.98 -34.92
CA GLU A 402 22.70 -11.00 -34.92
C GLU A 402 22.20 -9.56 -34.73
N ALA A 403 21.06 -9.21 -35.31
CA ALA A 403 20.45 -7.89 -35.15
C ALA A 403 19.95 -7.62 -33.70
N MET A 404 19.59 -8.67 -32.97
CA MET A 404 19.13 -8.56 -31.60
C MET A 404 20.27 -8.57 -30.57
N GLU A 405 21.43 -9.14 -30.90
CA GLU A 405 22.56 -9.31 -29.99
C GLU A 405 22.99 -8.00 -29.32
N GLN A 406 23.00 -6.91 -30.10
CA GLN A 406 23.41 -5.59 -29.60
C GLN A 406 22.53 -5.08 -28.45
N ASP A 407 21.24 -5.44 -28.48
CA ASP A 407 20.23 -5.02 -27.52
C ASP A 407 19.89 -6.12 -26.49
N THR A 408 20.52 -7.30 -26.59
CA THR A 408 20.30 -8.41 -25.65
C THR A 408 21.24 -8.29 -24.45
N ALA A 409 20.70 -8.48 -23.25
CA ALA A 409 21.49 -8.48 -22.01
C ALA A 409 22.37 -9.73 -21.96
N ARG A 410 23.65 -9.53 -21.59
CA ARG A 410 24.60 -10.64 -21.44
C ARG A 410 24.54 -11.20 -20.04
N VAL A 411 24.65 -12.52 -19.93
CA VAL A 411 24.77 -13.26 -18.69
C VAL A 411 26.24 -13.41 -18.33
N ARG A 412 26.59 -13.23 -17.07
CA ARG A 412 27.93 -13.42 -16.54
C ARG A 412 28.44 -14.84 -16.88
N SER A 413 29.72 -14.96 -17.17
CA SER A 413 30.31 -16.22 -17.63
C SER A 413 30.17 -17.38 -16.64
N ASP A 414 30.15 -17.10 -15.33
CA ASP A 414 29.93 -18.05 -14.25
C ASP A 414 28.49 -18.51 -14.08
N ALA A 415 27.54 -17.90 -14.77
CA ALA A 415 26.11 -18.18 -14.71
C ALA A 415 25.50 -18.59 -16.07
N GLN A 416 26.33 -18.78 -17.11
CA GLN A 416 25.87 -19.18 -18.43
C GLN A 416 25.49 -20.67 -18.47
N LYS A 417 24.33 -20.98 -19.04
CA LYS A 417 23.91 -22.34 -19.32
C LYS A 417 24.45 -22.78 -20.69
N ASN A 418 25.14 -23.92 -20.71
CA ASN A 418 25.69 -24.51 -21.96
C ASN A 418 26.52 -23.54 -22.83
N GLY A 419 27.11 -22.50 -22.21
CA GLY A 419 27.88 -21.49 -22.90
C GLY A 419 27.06 -20.44 -23.66
N ASP A 420 25.74 -20.43 -23.54
CA ASP A 420 24.90 -19.37 -24.11
C ASP A 420 25.05 -18.07 -23.31
N PRO A 421 25.54 -16.99 -23.94
CA PRO A 421 25.79 -15.73 -23.23
C PRO A 421 24.53 -14.90 -22.97
N PHE A 422 23.36 -15.35 -23.39
CA PHE A 422 22.12 -14.59 -23.34
C PHE A 422 20.99 -15.29 -22.56
N GLU A 423 21.10 -16.61 -22.33
CA GLU A 423 20.09 -17.40 -21.63
C GLU A 423 20.13 -17.19 -20.11
N LEU A 424 19.09 -16.61 -19.55
CA LEU A 424 18.81 -16.62 -18.12
C LEU A 424 17.98 -17.85 -17.78
N ALA A 425 18.64 -18.93 -17.34
CA ALA A 425 17.98 -20.15 -16.93
C ALA A 425 17.43 -20.05 -15.50
N TYR A 426 16.18 -20.46 -15.28
CA TYR A 426 15.51 -20.62 -14.00
C TYR A 426 15.13 -22.10 -13.79
N TYR A 427 14.32 -22.43 -12.78
CA TYR A 427 14.03 -23.83 -12.48
C TYR A 427 13.26 -24.57 -13.57
N HIS A 428 12.26 -23.91 -14.21
CA HIS A 428 11.40 -24.54 -15.23
C HIS A 428 11.20 -23.63 -16.45
N TYR A 429 11.96 -22.55 -16.58
CA TYR A 429 11.84 -21.62 -17.67
C TYR A 429 13.14 -20.88 -17.94
N SER A 430 13.26 -20.38 -19.16
CA SER A 430 14.37 -19.53 -19.57
C SER A 430 13.86 -18.21 -20.16
N VAL A 431 14.65 -17.15 -19.99
CA VAL A 431 14.33 -15.80 -20.43
C VAL A 431 15.52 -15.18 -21.17
N TYR A 432 15.22 -14.47 -22.24
CA TYR A 432 16.17 -13.63 -22.98
C TYR A 432 15.74 -12.17 -22.84
N MET A 433 16.60 -11.31 -22.29
CA MET A 433 16.25 -9.94 -21.90
C MET A 433 16.75 -8.90 -22.91
N ASN A 434 15.88 -7.94 -23.27
CA ASN A 434 16.29 -6.73 -23.96
C ASN A 434 16.83 -5.71 -22.93
N LYS A 435 18.13 -5.42 -23.00
CA LYS A 435 18.79 -4.51 -22.04
C LYS A 435 18.33 -3.04 -22.16
N ARG A 436 17.92 -2.60 -23.35
CA ARG A 436 17.46 -1.22 -23.58
C ARG A 436 16.03 -1.00 -23.09
N ARG A 437 15.13 -1.95 -23.41
CA ARG A 437 13.72 -1.88 -23.03
C ARG A 437 13.44 -2.41 -21.63
N ARG A 438 14.40 -3.14 -21.04
CA ARG A 438 14.27 -3.82 -19.74
C ARG A 438 13.07 -4.78 -19.69
N THR A 439 12.74 -5.42 -20.81
CA THR A 439 11.68 -6.40 -20.95
C THR A 439 12.25 -7.67 -21.58
N ALA A 440 11.57 -8.79 -21.43
CA ALA A 440 11.96 -9.99 -22.16
C ALA A 440 11.76 -9.79 -23.69
N TRP A 441 12.70 -10.30 -24.48
CA TRP A 441 12.47 -10.57 -25.88
C TRP A 441 11.47 -11.72 -26.04
N PHE A 442 11.74 -12.79 -25.31
CA PHE A 442 10.88 -13.95 -25.18
C PHE A 442 11.23 -14.70 -23.89
N SER A 443 10.31 -15.52 -23.48
CA SER A 443 10.49 -16.51 -22.41
C SER A 443 9.88 -17.84 -22.85
N ALA A 444 10.43 -18.94 -22.38
CA ALA A 444 9.87 -20.27 -22.58
C ALA A 444 9.81 -21.01 -21.25
N ALA A 445 8.70 -21.67 -20.98
CA ALA A 445 8.45 -22.38 -19.73
C ALA A 445 7.90 -23.79 -20.00
N ASN A 446 8.34 -24.74 -19.19
CA ASN A 446 7.75 -26.07 -19.11
C ASN A 446 6.62 -26.04 -18.08
N VAL A 447 5.41 -26.40 -18.50
CA VAL A 447 4.22 -26.42 -17.62
C VAL A 447 3.61 -27.80 -17.66
N ASP A 448 3.70 -28.51 -16.51
CA ASP A 448 3.01 -29.76 -16.30
C ASP A 448 1.61 -29.48 -15.71
N GLY A 449 0.57 -29.74 -16.51
CA GLY A 449 -0.82 -29.53 -16.13
C GLY A 449 -1.34 -30.55 -15.12
N ASP A 450 -0.74 -31.73 -15.08
CA ASP A 450 -1.21 -32.87 -14.26
C ASP A 450 -0.62 -32.85 -12.84
N HIS A 451 0.53 -32.20 -12.67
CA HIS A 451 1.24 -32.11 -11.38
C HIS A 451 1.26 -30.66 -10.86
N ARG A 452 0.11 -30.01 -10.79
CA ARG A 452 0.00 -28.66 -10.20
C ARG A 452 0.01 -28.78 -8.68
N PRO A 453 1.07 -28.34 -7.98
CA PRO A 453 0.99 -28.21 -6.54
C PRO A 453 -0.07 -27.20 -6.16
N ASP A 454 -0.88 -27.49 -5.16
CA ASP A 454 -1.71 -26.48 -4.53
C ASP A 454 -0.79 -25.53 -3.74
N ILE A 455 -0.41 -24.43 -4.38
CA ILE A 455 0.46 -23.42 -3.77
C ILE A 455 -0.32 -22.45 -2.86
N GLY A 456 -1.61 -22.73 -2.62
CA GLY A 456 -2.46 -21.84 -1.81
C GLY A 456 -2.62 -20.46 -2.44
N LYS A 457 -2.66 -19.41 -1.60
CA LYS A 457 -2.65 -18.02 -2.09
C LYS A 457 -1.32 -17.72 -2.76
N ARG A 458 -1.35 -17.33 -4.03
CA ARG A 458 -0.17 -16.87 -4.75
C ARG A 458 0.45 -15.69 -3.99
N ARG A 459 1.73 -15.81 -3.64
CA ARG A 459 2.49 -14.71 -3.04
C ARG A 459 2.64 -13.60 -4.09
N GLY A 460 2.58 -12.35 -3.66
CA GLY A 460 2.73 -11.21 -4.57
C GLY A 460 4.03 -11.29 -5.35
N ASP A 461 3.97 -11.04 -6.67
CA ASP A 461 5.14 -11.05 -7.55
C ASP A 461 6.06 -9.89 -7.16
N ARG A 462 7.26 -10.19 -6.66
CA ARG A 462 8.32 -9.20 -6.47
C ARG A 462 9.29 -9.30 -7.62
N TRP A 463 9.53 -8.19 -8.28
CA TRP A 463 10.50 -8.09 -9.37
C TRP A 463 11.84 -7.63 -8.82
N TYR A 464 12.91 -8.35 -9.15
CA TYR A 464 14.26 -8.05 -8.75
C TYR A 464 15.15 -7.96 -9.97
N THR A 465 16.21 -7.12 -9.88
CA THR A 465 17.26 -7.17 -10.88
C THR A 465 17.99 -8.49 -10.75
N ASP A 466 18.07 -9.26 -11.82
CA ASP A 466 18.80 -10.52 -11.81
C ASP A 466 20.30 -10.23 -11.76
N PRO A 467 21.03 -10.69 -10.71
CA PRO A 467 22.45 -10.39 -10.52
C PRO A 467 23.36 -11.05 -11.56
N ARG A 468 22.86 -11.93 -12.41
CA ARG A 468 23.59 -12.58 -13.50
C ARG A 468 23.73 -11.69 -14.73
N ILE A 469 22.96 -10.61 -14.84
CA ILE A 469 23.01 -9.68 -15.99
C ILE A 469 24.17 -8.71 -15.85
N LEU A 470 24.94 -8.55 -16.96
CA LEU A 470 26.02 -7.59 -17.07
C LEU A 470 25.53 -6.23 -17.57
#